data_204ab3aef21a3df89dd847454386fab3
#
_entry.id   204ab3aef21a3df89dd847454386fab3
#
_cell.length_a   1.000
_cell.length_b   1.000
_cell.length_c   1.000
_cell.angle_alpha   90.00
_cell.angle_beta   90.00
_cell.angle_gamma   90.00
#
_symmetry.space_group_name_H-M   'P 1'
#
loop_
_entity.id
_entity.type
_entity.pdbx_description
1 polymer ?
#
loop_
_entity_poly.entity_id
_entity_poly.type
_entity_poly.pdbx_seq_one_letter_code
_entity_poly.pdbx_strand_id
1 'polypeptide(L)'
;MTDDLPLRGEIYDKLKFCAVNNIPRKITNILEVLKLEAQVSDFPPEQDRIHVANGTLLLNGTFTEGRPAIVRSRLPVGYNPDAPAPVIWLNFLDGLLYAEDIPTLQEFIGYCLIPSNKGQRMMVIKG
;
A
#
# COMPACT_ATOMS: atom_id res chain seq x y z
N MET A 1 9.43 7.73 9.48
CA MET A 1 10.65 8.53 9.21
C MET A 1 11.22 7.99 7.93
N THR A 2 11.06 8.71 6.82
CA THR A 2 11.53 8.27 5.49
C THR A 2 13.04 8.37 5.49
N ASP A 3 13.72 7.30 5.11
CA ASP A 3 15.19 7.28 5.04
C ASP A 3 15.64 8.11 3.82
N ASP A 4 16.14 9.31 4.06
CA ASP A 4 16.63 10.23 3.02
C ASP A 4 18.04 9.85 2.50
N LEU A 5 18.67 8.80 3.05
CA LEU A 5 20.05 8.41 2.74
C LEU A 5 20.31 8.12 1.25
N PRO A 6 19.47 7.34 0.54
CA PRO A 6 19.67 7.08 -0.89
C PRO A 6 19.62 8.37 -1.71
N LEU A 7 18.63 9.24 -1.44
CA LEU A 7 18.48 10.51 -2.16
C LEU A 7 19.64 11.47 -1.89
N ARG A 8 20.19 11.50 -0.66
CA ARG A 8 21.39 12.26 -0.33
C ARG A 8 22.60 11.80 -1.16
N GLY A 9 22.76 10.50 -1.35
CA GLY A 9 23.82 9.91 -2.18
C GLY A 9 23.72 10.35 -3.64
N GLU A 10 22.53 10.27 -4.23
CA GLU A 10 22.29 10.72 -5.61
C GLU A 10 22.58 12.22 -5.80
N ILE A 11 22.14 13.07 -4.87
CA ILE A 11 22.41 14.50 -4.91
C ILE A 11 23.92 14.76 -4.80
N TYR A 12 24.62 14.06 -3.90
CA TYR A 12 26.06 14.16 -3.77
C TYR A 12 26.77 13.83 -5.08
N ASP A 13 26.42 12.73 -5.73
CA ASP A 13 27.01 12.29 -6.98
C ASP A 13 26.81 13.31 -8.12
N LYS A 14 25.71 14.01 -8.15
CA LYS A 14 25.48 15.11 -9.11
C LYS A 14 26.26 16.37 -8.76
N LEU A 15 26.40 16.70 -7.47
CA LEU A 15 27.04 17.94 -7.05
C LEU A 15 28.56 17.87 -7.03
N LYS A 16 29.17 16.71 -6.84
CA LYS A 16 30.64 16.56 -6.73
C LYS A 16 31.43 17.11 -7.92
N PHE A 17 30.80 17.18 -9.09
CA PHE A 17 31.41 17.72 -10.31
C PHE A 17 31.16 19.22 -10.51
N CYS A 18 30.18 19.82 -9.84
CA CYS A 18 29.74 21.19 -10.06
C CYS A 18 29.99 22.10 -8.86
N ALA A 19 30.22 21.57 -7.67
CA ALA A 19 30.30 22.33 -6.44
C ALA A 19 31.65 22.14 -5.75
N VAL A 20 32.42 23.24 -5.66
CA VAL A 20 33.77 23.22 -5.08
C VAL A 20 33.76 23.29 -3.54
N ASN A 21 32.73 23.91 -2.93
CA ASN A 21 32.67 24.16 -1.48
C ASN A 21 31.32 23.85 -0.85
N ASN A 22 31.31 23.44 0.42
CA ASN A 22 30.13 23.25 1.27
C ASN A 22 29.09 22.26 0.70
N ILE A 23 29.53 21.17 0.10
CA ILE A 23 28.66 20.14 -0.47
C ILE A 23 27.60 19.65 0.54
N PRO A 24 27.92 19.33 1.81
CA PRO A 24 26.91 18.86 2.78
C PRO A 24 25.78 19.86 2.99
N ARG A 25 26.07 21.15 3.09
CA ARG A 25 25.06 22.20 3.27
C ARG A 25 24.21 22.38 2.00
N LYS A 26 24.81 22.27 0.82
CA LYS A 26 24.08 22.32 -0.45
C LYS A 26 23.12 21.15 -0.59
N ILE A 27 23.54 19.94 -0.22
CA ILE A 27 22.67 18.76 -0.21
C ILE A 27 21.47 18.99 0.72
N THR A 28 21.69 19.49 1.93
CA THR A 28 20.62 19.78 2.87
C THR A 28 19.64 20.81 2.30
N ASN A 29 20.12 21.91 1.75
CA ASN A 29 19.27 22.94 1.15
C ASN A 29 18.46 22.41 -0.05
N ILE A 30 19.08 21.59 -0.91
CA ILE A 30 18.37 20.96 -2.05
C ILE A 30 17.28 20.02 -1.55
N LEU A 31 17.56 19.22 -0.52
CA LEU A 31 16.56 18.32 0.07
C LEU A 31 15.38 19.09 0.68
N GLU A 32 15.66 20.19 1.37
CA GLU A 32 14.60 21.07 1.90
C GLU A 32 13.71 21.62 0.79
N VAL A 33 14.31 22.13 -0.30
CA VAL A 33 13.55 22.61 -1.46
C VAL A 33 12.75 21.47 -2.10
N LEU A 34 13.36 20.29 -2.32
CA LEU A 34 12.66 19.14 -2.89
C LEU A 34 11.50 18.68 -2.02
N LYS A 35 11.66 18.72 -0.69
CA LYS A 35 10.56 18.41 0.25
C LYS A 35 9.42 19.43 0.14
N LEU A 36 9.72 20.70 -0.02
CA LEU A 36 8.70 21.74 -0.23
C LEU A 36 7.98 21.58 -1.57
N GLU A 37 8.72 21.34 -2.65
CA GLU A 37 8.15 21.11 -3.98
C GLU A 37 7.35 19.80 -4.08
N ALA A 38 7.82 18.74 -3.37
CA ALA A 38 7.15 17.46 -3.29
C ALA A 38 6.00 17.44 -2.27
N GLN A 39 5.72 18.57 -1.61
CA GLN A 39 4.61 18.68 -0.67
C GLN A 39 3.30 18.61 -1.42
N VAL A 40 2.83 17.39 -1.62
CA VAL A 40 1.51 17.13 -2.19
C VAL A 40 0.50 17.37 -1.07
N SER A 41 -0.43 18.28 -1.30
CA SER A 41 -1.61 18.45 -0.46
C SER A 41 -2.29 17.10 -0.24
N ASP A 42 -2.77 16.85 0.97
CA ASP A 42 -3.40 15.62 1.45
C ASP A 42 -4.08 14.81 0.32
N PHE A 43 -3.55 13.62 0.06
CA PHE A 43 -4.26 12.65 -0.79
C PHE A 43 -5.50 12.18 -0.06
N PRO A 44 -6.70 12.50 -0.55
CA PRO A 44 -7.89 11.93 0.03
C PRO A 44 -7.81 10.40 -0.05
N PRO A 45 -8.22 9.67 0.98
CA PRO A 45 -8.23 8.22 0.93
C PRO A 45 -9.17 7.78 -0.20
N GLU A 46 -8.65 7.03 -1.14
CA GLU A 46 -9.46 6.41 -2.19
C GLU A 46 -10.31 5.31 -1.54
N GLN A 47 -11.63 5.52 -1.48
CA GLN A 47 -12.55 4.65 -0.74
C GLN A 47 -13.15 3.54 -1.59
N ASP A 48 -12.94 3.57 -2.90
CA ASP A 48 -13.59 2.72 -3.90
C ASP A 48 -12.68 1.69 -4.56
N ARG A 49 -11.41 1.62 -4.13
CA ARG A 49 -10.40 0.79 -4.79
C ARG A 49 -9.35 0.24 -3.84
N ILE A 50 -8.78 -0.88 -4.23
CA ILE A 50 -7.71 -1.58 -3.53
C ILE A 50 -6.50 -1.64 -4.47
N HIS A 51 -5.38 -1.06 -4.07
CA HIS A 51 -4.14 -1.14 -4.83
C HIS A 51 -3.37 -2.41 -4.46
N VAL A 52 -2.98 -3.17 -5.47
CA VAL A 52 -2.20 -4.41 -5.35
C VAL A 52 -0.87 -4.27 -6.10
N ALA A 53 0.01 -5.26 -5.98
CA ALA A 53 1.34 -5.19 -6.56
C ALA A 53 1.35 -5.00 -8.09
N ASN A 54 0.38 -5.56 -8.81
CA ASN A 54 0.29 -5.52 -10.27
C ASN A 54 -0.82 -4.61 -10.83
N GLY A 55 -1.61 -3.94 -9.97
CA GLY A 55 -2.68 -3.08 -10.47
C GLY A 55 -3.59 -2.52 -9.39
N THR A 56 -4.80 -2.18 -9.82
CA THR A 56 -5.85 -1.62 -8.97
C THR A 56 -7.14 -2.40 -9.18
N LEU A 57 -7.72 -2.90 -8.10
CA LEU A 57 -9.01 -3.57 -8.06
C LEU A 57 -10.06 -2.58 -7.55
N LEU A 58 -11.08 -2.33 -8.35
CA LEU A 58 -12.25 -1.55 -7.96
C LEU A 58 -13.24 -2.42 -7.16
N LEU A 59 -14.01 -1.82 -6.26
CA LEU A 59 -15.00 -2.56 -5.46
C LEU A 59 -16.13 -3.17 -6.29
N ASN A 60 -16.31 -2.76 -7.55
CA ASN A 60 -17.22 -3.38 -8.50
C ASN A 60 -16.67 -4.66 -9.17
N GLY A 61 -15.45 -5.08 -8.78
CA GLY A 61 -14.77 -6.26 -9.34
C GLY A 61 -13.92 -5.99 -10.58
N THR A 62 -13.88 -4.76 -11.09
CA THR A 62 -13.04 -4.41 -12.26
C THR A 62 -11.57 -4.32 -11.83
N PHE A 63 -10.70 -5.02 -12.54
CA PHE A 63 -9.25 -4.92 -12.35
C PHE A 63 -8.62 -4.09 -13.47
N THR A 64 -7.76 -3.16 -13.10
CA THR A 64 -6.94 -2.37 -14.03
C THR A 64 -5.48 -2.68 -13.77
N GLU A 65 -4.80 -3.21 -14.76
CA GLU A 65 -3.38 -3.50 -14.70
C GLU A 65 -2.55 -2.21 -14.71
N GLY A 66 -1.41 -2.23 -14.04
CA GLY A 66 -0.49 -1.10 -13.95
C GLY A 66 -0.42 -0.50 -12.54
N ARG A 67 0.72 0.12 -12.26
CA ARG A 67 1.00 0.72 -10.95
C ARG A 67 0.76 2.22 -10.99
N PRO A 68 -0.22 2.76 -10.26
CA PRO A 68 -0.29 4.20 -10.05
C PRO A 68 1.01 4.68 -9.40
N ALA A 69 1.53 5.83 -9.86
CA ALA A 69 2.81 6.36 -9.39
C ALA A 69 2.80 6.64 -7.89
N ILE A 70 1.69 7.16 -7.37
CA ILE A 70 1.55 7.57 -5.98
C ILE A 70 0.24 7.03 -5.45
N VAL A 71 0.29 6.21 -4.42
CA VAL A 71 -0.87 5.69 -3.69
C VAL A 71 -0.57 5.68 -2.19
N ARG A 72 -1.59 5.92 -1.37
CA ARG A 72 -1.45 5.97 0.08
C ARG A 72 -1.15 4.60 0.69
N SER A 73 -1.75 3.56 0.15
CA SER A 73 -1.61 2.19 0.63
C SER A 73 -1.66 1.21 -0.54
N ARG A 74 -0.84 0.17 -0.48
CA ARG A 74 -0.78 -0.90 -1.48
C ARG A 74 -0.50 -2.23 -0.81
N LEU A 75 -1.27 -3.24 -1.19
CA LEU A 75 -0.99 -4.61 -0.79
C LEU A 75 0.21 -5.16 -1.59
N PRO A 76 1.18 -5.81 -0.94
CA PRO A 76 2.38 -6.35 -1.60
C PRO A 76 2.12 -7.64 -2.40
N VAL A 77 0.85 -7.98 -2.63
CA VAL A 77 0.43 -9.18 -3.38
C VAL A 77 -0.14 -8.80 -4.73
N GLY A 78 0.08 -9.65 -5.75
CA GLY A 78 -0.53 -9.50 -7.08
C GLY A 78 -1.95 -10.08 -7.08
N TYR A 79 -2.85 -9.41 -7.78
CA TYR A 79 -4.17 -9.96 -8.09
C TYR A 79 -4.08 -10.89 -9.29
N ASN A 80 -4.63 -12.09 -9.16
CA ASN A 80 -4.79 -13.05 -10.25
C ASN A 80 -6.21 -13.62 -10.20
N PRO A 81 -7.07 -13.31 -11.17
CA PRO A 81 -8.44 -13.82 -11.22
C PRO A 81 -8.50 -15.35 -11.41
N ASP A 82 -7.47 -15.92 -12.06
CA ASP A 82 -7.37 -17.36 -12.34
C ASP A 82 -6.60 -18.12 -11.25
N ALA A 83 -6.38 -17.50 -10.08
CA ALA A 83 -5.66 -18.15 -8.99
C ALA A 83 -6.43 -19.41 -8.52
N PRO A 84 -5.75 -20.54 -8.31
CA PRO A 84 -6.39 -21.73 -7.77
C PRO A 84 -6.94 -21.45 -6.36
N ALA A 85 -7.98 -22.18 -5.99
CA ALA A 85 -8.55 -22.10 -4.65
C ALA A 85 -7.46 -22.33 -3.58
N PRO A 86 -7.43 -21.53 -2.49
CA PRO A 86 -6.42 -21.64 -1.44
C PRO A 86 -6.75 -22.83 -0.51
N VAL A 87 -6.52 -24.05 -0.99
CA VAL A 87 -6.94 -25.31 -0.33
C VAL A 87 -6.41 -25.40 1.10
N ILE A 88 -5.15 -25.03 1.34
CA ILE A 88 -4.55 -25.08 2.69
C ILE A 88 -5.29 -24.15 3.64
N TRP A 89 -5.62 -22.96 3.18
CA TRP A 89 -6.37 -21.97 3.96
C TRP A 89 -7.81 -22.45 4.24
N LEU A 90 -8.49 -22.99 3.25
CA LEU A 90 -9.84 -23.50 3.39
C LEU A 90 -9.89 -24.68 4.37
N ASN A 91 -8.96 -25.62 4.26
CA ASN A 91 -8.86 -26.75 5.22
C ASN A 91 -8.54 -26.27 6.65
N PHE A 92 -7.72 -25.23 6.80
CA PHE A 92 -7.46 -24.64 8.12
C PHE A 92 -8.74 -24.03 8.71
N LEU A 93 -9.53 -23.31 7.92
CA LEU A 93 -10.80 -22.73 8.38
C LEU A 93 -11.82 -23.80 8.75
N ASP A 94 -11.92 -24.86 7.95
CA ASP A 94 -12.83 -25.99 8.19
C ASP A 94 -12.50 -26.74 9.51
N GLY A 95 -11.21 -26.78 9.86
CA GLY A 95 -10.77 -27.34 11.13
C GLY A 95 -10.91 -26.41 12.35
N LEU A 96 -11.14 -25.12 12.12
CA LEU A 96 -11.18 -24.10 13.18
C LEU A 96 -12.60 -23.60 13.49
N LEU A 97 -13.46 -23.51 12.48
CA LEU A 97 -14.76 -22.87 12.55
C LEU A 97 -15.88 -23.82 12.12
N TYR A 98 -17.10 -23.53 12.54
CA TYR A 98 -18.27 -24.16 11.96
C TYR A 98 -18.46 -23.71 10.51
N ALA A 99 -18.99 -24.58 9.67
CA ALA A 99 -19.16 -24.30 8.22
C ALA A 99 -19.98 -23.03 7.93
N GLU A 100 -20.96 -22.74 8.80
CA GLU A 100 -21.79 -21.54 8.71
C GLU A 100 -21.05 -20.23 9.05
N ASP A 101 -19.96 -20.29 9.83
CA ASP A 101 -19.19 -19.11 10.25
C ASP A 101 -18.09 -18.74 9.26
N ILE A 102 -17.66 -19.67 8.42
CA ILE A 102 -16.59 -19.45 7.43
C ILE A 102 -16.94 -18.29 6.46
N PRO A 103 -18.14 -18.22 5.86
CA PRO A 103 -18.51 -17.09 4.99
C PRO A 103 -18.46 -15.74 5.73
N THR A 104 -18.93 -15.70 6.98
CA THR A 104 -18.91 -14.48 7.80
C THR A 104 -17.49 -13.98 8.04
N LEU A 105 -16.54 -14.88 8.34
CA LEU A 105 -15.14 -14.53 8.49
C LEU A 105 -14.55 -14.02 7.16
N GLN A 106 -14.85 -14.68 6.05
CA GLN A 106 -14.36 -14.29 4.73
C GLN A 106 -14.87 -12.90 4.32
N GLU A 107 -16.14 -12.60 4.56
CA GLU A 107 -16.72 -11.28 4.33
C GLU A 107 -16.05 -10.22 5.20
N PHE A 108 -15.79 -10.52 6.47
CA PHE A 108 -15.11 -9.59 7.37
C PHE A 108 -13.67 -9.31 6.93
N ILE A 109 -12.92 -10.34 6.53
CA ILE A 109 -11.56 -10.16 5.97
C ILE A 109 -11.61 -9.31 4.69
N GLY A 110 -12.58 -9.57 3.80
CA GLY A 110 -12.82 -8.76 2.60
C GLY A 110 -13.12 -7.30 2.96
N TYR A 111 -13.94 -7.06 3.97
CA TYR A 111 -14.23 -5.72 4.48
C TYR A 111 -12.96 -5.01 4.98
N CYS A 112 -12.04 -5.71 5.63
CA CYS A 112 -10.78 -5.14 6.10
C CYS A 112 -9.85 -4.67 4.97
N LEU A 113 -10.04 -5.15 3.73
CA LEU A 113 -9.28 -4.69 2.56
C LEU A 113 -9.77 -3.35 2.01
N ILE A 114 -10.99 -2.95 2.35
CA ILE A 114 -11.57 -1.69 1.87
C ILE A 114 -10.95 -0.53 2.66
N PRO A 115 -10.40 0.51 1.99
CA PRO A 115 -9.77 1.64 2.67
C PRO A 115 -10.78 2.63 3.28
N SER A 116 -11.85 2.11 3.85
CA SER A 116 -12.96 2.87 4.45
C SER A 116 -13.56 2.08 5.61
N ASN A 117 -13.80 2.74 6.72
CA ASN A 117 -14.43 2.14 7.90
C ASN A 117 -15.90 2.61 8.07
N LYS A 118 -16.64 2.73 6.99
CA LYS A 118 -18.04 3.20 7.03
C LYS A 118 -18.96 2.28 7.84
N GLY A 119 -18.68 0.99 7.84
CA GLY A 119 -19.47 0.00 8.57
C GLY A 119 -19.18 -0.04 10.06
N GLN A 120 -18.05 0.49 10.54
CA GLN A 120 -17.59 0.46 11.93
C GLN A 120 -17.80 -0.93 12.59
N ARG A 121 -17.44 -1.98 11.86
CA ARG A 121 -17.64 -3.37 12.28
C ARG A 121 -16.41 -3.89 13.02
N MET A 122 -16.69 -4.67 14.06
CA MET A 122 -15.71 -5.43 14.82
C MET A 122 -16.15 -6.89 14.86
N MET A 123 -15.20 -7.82 14.68
CA MET A 123 -15.44 -9.24 14.84
C MET A 123 -14.81 -9.71 16.14
N VAL A 124 -15.55 -10.49 16.92
CA VAL A 124 -15.06 -11.15 18.13
C VAL A 124 -15.14 -12.64 17.89
N ILE A 125 -14.00 -13.32 17.95
CA ILE A 125 -13.91 -14.78 17.86
C ILE A 125 -13.81 -15.28 19.29
N LYS A 126 -14.74 -16.16 19.66
CA LYS A 126 -14.78 -16.82 20.98
C LYS A 126 -14.43 -18.29 20.78
N GLY A 127 -13.40 -18.76 21.45
CA GLY A 127 -13.04 -20.18 21.57
C GLY A 127 -13.64 -20.83 22.81
#